data_a647eb897e70d929e6cd272fe3e44f9e
#
_entry.id   a647eb897e70d929e6cd272fe3e44f9e
#
_cell.length_a   1.000
_cell.length_b   1.000
_cell.length_c   1.000
_cell.angle_alpha   90.00
_cell.angle_beta   90.00
_cell.angle_gamma   90.00
#
_symmetry.space_group_name_H-M   'P 1'
#
loop_
_entity.id
_entity.type
_entity.pdbx_description
1 polymer ?
#
loop_
_entity_poly.entity_id
_entity_poly.type
_entity_poly.pdbx_seq_one_letter_code
_entity_poly.pdbx_strand_id
1 'polypeptide(L)'
;MDINAIPVGGNVPNDVNVIVEVPTGGEPVKYEFDKKSGALFVDRILHTPMRYPANYGFVPHTLCDDGDPLDALVIARSPFLAGCVVRARPIALLHLEDEHGGDEKLICVPDNKTFPYYAHVCERDDLPDIVFQQIEHFFTHYKDLEPEKWVRVGRWGDSVEARDMVMRAIDMAKAAD
;
A
#
# COMPACT_ATOMS: atom_id res chain seq x y z
N MET A 1 -9.46 -8.92 -14.20
CA MET A 1 -9.64 -9.62 -12.90
C MET A 1 -10.91 -9.10 -12.25
N ASP A 2 -11.70 -9.94 -11.63
CA ASP A 2 -12.84 -9.45 -10.83
C ASP A 2 -12.35 -9.08 -9.42
N ILE A 3 -12.09 -7.78 -9.22
CA ILE A 3 -11.59 -7.23 -7.95
C ILE A 3 -12.63 -7.43 -6.83
N ASN A 4 -13.93 -7.36 -7.16
CA ASN A 4 -15.01 -7.48 -6.19
C ASN A 4 -15.15 -8.92 -5.64
N ALA A 5 -14.61 -9.91 -6.32
CA ALA A 5 -14.59 -11.30 -5.86
C ALA A 5 -13.43 -11.60 -4.89
N ILE A 6 -12.49 -10.67 -4.70
CA ILE A 6 -11.33 -10.85 -3.82
C ILE A 6 -11.69 -10.35 -2.42
N PRO A 7 -11.71 -11.21 -1.39
CA PRO A 7 -12.05 -10.78 -0.03
C PRO A 7 -10.96 -9.86 0.55
N VAL A 8 -11.33 -9.02 1.52
CA VAL A 8 -10.39 -8.13 2.24
C VAL A 8 -9.23 -8.90 2.85
N GLY A 9 -9.46 -10.07 3.39
CA GLY A 9 -8.49 -10.93 4.06
C GLY A 9 -9.13 -12.18 4.63
N GLY A 10 -8.35 -13.02 5.26
CA GLY A 10 -8.82 -14.27 5.91
C GLY A 10 -9.06 -14.10 7.41
N ASN A 11 -8.36 -13.19 8.07
CA ASN A 11 -8.44 -12.90 9.50
C ASN A 11 -8.24 -11.41 9.77
N VAL A 12 -9.10 -10.58 9.16
CA VAL A 12 -9.07 -9.11 9.24
C VAL A 12 -9.28 -8.65 10.69
N PRO A 13 -8.53 -7.67 11.18
CA PRO A 13 -7.47 -6.89 10.52
C PRO A 13 -6.05 -7.48 10.67
N ASN A 14 -5.90 -8.70 11.19
CA ASN A 14 -4.58 -9.28 11.41
C ASN A 14 -3.89 -9.74 10.12
N ASP A 15 -4.67 -10.07 9.10
CA ASP A 15 -4.20 -10.22 7.73
C ASP A 15 -5.14 -9.53 6.74
N VAL A 16 -4.58 -9.06 5.64
CA VAL A 16 -5.31 -8.46 4.52
C VAL A 16 -4.81 -9.05 3.21
N ASN A 17 -5.64 -9.03 2.19
CA ASN A 17 -5.21 -9.27 0.82
C ASN A 17 -4.83 -7.93 0.19
N VAL A 18 -3.67 -7.87 -0.42
CA VAL A 18 -3.20 -6.71 -1.19
C VAL A 18 -3.17 -7.09 -2.66
N ILE A 19 -3.87 -6.33 -3.48
CA ILE A 19 -3.80 -6.43 -4.94
C ILE A 19 -2.64 -5.57 -5.39
N VAL A 20 -1.59 -6.19 -5.93
CA VAL A 20 -0.36 -5.51 -6.31
C VAL A 20 -0.55 -4.80 -7.65
N GLU A 21 -0.20 -3.52 -7.70
CA GLU A 21 -0.21 -2.68 -8.90
C GLU A 21 1.21 -2.42 -9.41
N VAL A 22 2.13 -2.08 -8.49
CA VAL A 22 3.51 -1.73 -8.84
C VAL A 22 4.49 -2.63 -8.10
N PRO A 23 5.30 -3.43 -8.83
CA PRO A 23 6.36 -4.24 -8.21
C PRO A 23 7.45 -3.40 -7.56
N THR A 24 8.01 -3.88 -6.45
CA THR A 24 9.20 -3.26 -5.84
C THR A 24 10.35 -3.18 -6.84
N GLY A 25 11.03 -2.04 -6.89
CA GLY A 25 12.19 -1.81 -7.76
C GLY A 25 11.89 -1.86 -9.27
N GLY A 26 10.62 -1.94 -9.65
CA GLY A 26 10.17 -1.89 -11.05
C GLY A 26 10.52 -0.58 -11.74
N GLU A 27 10.22 -0.47 -13.03
CA GLU A 27 10.40 0.80 -13.76
C GLU A 27 9.56 1.93 -13.13
N PRO A 28 9.91 3.22 -13.34
CA PRO A 28 9.21 4.36 -12.75
C PRO A 28 7.84 4.59 -13.43
N VAL A 29 7.01 3.58 -13.39
CA VAL A 29 5.66 3.58 -13.97
C VAL A 29 4.66 3.30 -12.84
N LYS A 30 3.70 4.20 -12.65
CA LYS A 30 2.55 3.94 -11.81
C LYS A 30 1.48 3.22 -12.63
N TYR A 31 1.05 2.09 -12.14
CA TYR A 31 -0.10 1.35 -12.65
C TYR A 31 -1.26 1.49 -11.67
N GLU A 32 -2.46 1.39 -12.20
CA GLU A 32 -3.69 1.49 -11.43
C GLU A 32 -4.77 0.56 -12.00
N PHE A 33 -5.49 -0.13 -11.13
CA PHE A 33 -6.61 -0.94 -11.55
C PHE A 33 -7.87 -0.09 -11.77
N ASP A 34 -8.41 -0.15 -12.97
CA ASP A 34 -9.78 0.32 -13.18
C ASP A 34 -10.76 -0.68 -12.56
N LYS A 35 -11.46 -0.26 -11.52
CA LYS A 35 -12.38 -1.08 -10.72
C LYS A 35 -13.55 -1.63 -11.55
N LYS A 36 -13.91 -0.95 -12.66
CA LYS A 36 -15.03 -1.38 -13.52
C LYS A 36 -14.64 -2.47 -14.48
N SER A 37 -13.52 -2.32 -15.17
CA SER A 37 -13.06 -3.30 -16.17
C SER A 37 -12.20 -4.40 -15.56
N GLY A 38 -11.64 -4.19 -14.36
CA GLY A 38 -10.66 -5.07 -13.74
C GLY A 38 -9.34 -5.15 -14.51
N ALA A 39 -9.09 -4.19 -15.38
CA ALA A 39 -7.86 -4.08 -16.15
C ALA A 39 -6.85 -3.17 -15.44
N LEU A 40 -5.58 -3.49 -15.58
CA LEU A 40 -4.48 -2.67 -15.10
C LEU A 40 -4.12 -1.65 -16.17
N PHE A 41 -4.18 -0.38 -15.82
CA PHE A 41 -3.81 0.73 -16.70
C PHE A 41 -2.47 1.32 -16.29
N VAL A 42 -1.76 1.90 -17.25
CA VAL A 42 -0.69 2.84 -16.96
C VAL A 42 -1.35 4.17 -16.56
N ASP A 43 -1.27 4.53 -15.27
CA ASP A 43 -1.73 5.83 -14.79
C ASP A 43 -0.78 6.93 -15.30
N ARG A 44 0.51 6.79 -14.96
CA ARG A 44 1.54 7.71 -15.44
C ARG A 44 2.94 7.11 -15.36
N ILE A 45 3.87 7.72 -16.07
CA ILE A 45 5.30 7.54 -15.87
C ILE A 45 5.75 8.59 -14.87
N LEU A 46 6.41 8.18 -13.78
CA LEU A 46 6.96 9.12 -12.81
C LEU A 46 7.96 10.06 -13.50
N HIS A 47 7.88 11.34 -13.20
CA HIS A 47 8.84 12.30 -13.76
C HIS A 47 10.23 12.18 -13.14
N THR A 48 10.31 11.63 -11.91
CA THR A 48 11.59 11.29 -11.28
C THR A 48 12.03 9.88 -11.69
N PRO A 49 13.34 9.56 -11.67
CA PRO A 49 13.83 8.20 -11.93
C PRO A 49 13.66 7.26 -10.74
N MET A 50 12.86 7.63 -9.76
CA MET A 50 12.64 6.86 -8.55
C MET A 50 11.84 5.59 -8.81
N ARG A 51 12.08 4.56 -8.01
CA ARG A 51 11.39 3.26 -8.09
C ARG A 51 10.69 2.99 -6.77
N TYR A 52 9.54 2.33 -6.82
CA TYR A 52 8.81 1.97 -5.61
C TYR A 52 9.68 1.09 -4.70
N PRO A 53 9.82 1.45 -3.41
CA PRO A 53 10.73 0.74 -2.48
C PRO A 53 10.15 -0.58 -1.95
N ALA A 54 8.86 -0.80 -2.15
CA ALA A 54 8.15 -2.03 -1.78
C ALA A 54 7.10 -2.35 -2.85
N ASN A 55 6.52 -3.55 -2.81
CA ASN A 55 5.40 -3.89 -3.69
C ASN A 55 4.18 -3.05 -3.28
N TYR A 56 3.73 -2.19 -4.18
CA TYR A 56 2.66 -1.24 -3.92
C TYR A 56 1.36 -1.74 -4.55
N GLY A 57 0.26 -1.49 -3.90
CA GLY A 57 -1.08 -1.81 -4.34
C GLY A 57 -2.12 -1.34 -3.33
N PHE A 58 -3.25 -2.00 -3.27
CA PHE A 58 -4.35 -1.60 -2.39
C PHE A 58 -5.06 -2.80 -1.76
N VAL A 59 -5.82 -2.53 -0.69
CA VAL A 59 -6.67 -3.51 -0.02
C VAL A 59 -8.08 -3.44 -0.62
N PRO A 60 -8.64 -4.53 -1.18
CA PRO A 60 -9.98 -4.52 -1.75
C PRO A 60 -11.05 -4.29 -0.67
N HIS A 61 -12.23 -3.77 -1.07
CA HIS A 61 -13.37 -3.45 -0.20
C HIS A 61 -13.02 -2.51 0.96
N THR A 62 -12.12 -1.57 0.71
CA THR A 62 -11.79 -0.47 1.62
C THR A 62 -12.04 0.86 0.91
N LEU A 63 -12.25 1.92 1.68
CA LEU A 63 -12.41 3.30 1.19
C LEU A 63 -11.73 4.24 2.18
N CYS A 64 -10.98 5.20 1.65
CA CYS A 64 -10.33 6.28 2.40
C CYS A 64 -10.97 7.64 2.13
N ASP A 65 -10.53 8.67 2.84
CA ASP A 65 -11.12 10.01 2.77
C ASP A 65 -10.93 10.68 1.39
N ASP A 66 -9.93 10.27 0.61
CA ASP A 66 -9.67 10.69 -0.78
C ASP A 66 -10.60 10.04 -1.81
N GLY A 67 -11.40 9.06 -1.40
CA GLY A 67 -12.34 8.31 -2.25
C GLY A 67 -11.74 7.07 -2.91
N ASP A 68 -10.50 6.71 -2.60
CA ASP A 68 -9.82 5.53 -3.10
C ASP A 68 -9.69 4.42 -2.03
N PRO A 69 -9.43 3.15 -2.43
CA PRO A 69 -9.12 2.09 -1.49
C PRO A 69 -7.87 2.39 -0.68
N LEU A 70 -7.75 1.77 0.50
CA LEU A 70 -6.56 1.87 1.34
C LEU A 70 -5.32 1.33 0.62
N ASP A 71 -4.39 2.22 0.35
CA ASP A 71 -3.09 1.90 -0.24
C ASP A 71 -2.22 1.06 0.70
N ALA A 72 -1.51 0.09 0.13
CA ALA A 72 -0.64 -0.79 0.89
C ALA A 72 0.72 -1.02 0.22
N LEU A 73 1.77 -1.02 1.04
CA LEU A 73 3.11 -1.43 0.65
C LEU A 73 3.44 -2.77 1.31
N VAL A 74 3.77 -3.77 0.51
CA VAL A 74 4.22 -5.08 1.00
C VAL A 74 5.72 -5.18 0.86
N ILE A 75 6.42 -5.09 2.01
CA ILE A 75 7.87 -5.25 2.09
C ILE A 75 8.21 -6.71 1.84
N ALA A 76 8.92 -6.98 0.76
CA ALA A 76 9.35 -8.33 0.39
C ALA A 76 10.73 -8.30 -0.27
N ARG A 77 11.41 -9.44 -0.27
CA ARG A 77 12.74 -9.60 -0.91
C ARG A 77 12.67 -9.67 -2.44
N SER A 78 11.46 -9.84 -2.98
CA SER A 78 11.26 -10.04 -4.41
C SER A 78 10.12 -9.15 -4.91
N PRO A 79 10.19 -8.70 -6.17
CA PRO A 79 9.06 -8.07 -6.83
C PRO A 79 7.95 -9.10 -7.04
N PHE A 80 6.70 -8.69 -6.80
CA PHE A 80 5.51 -9.45 -7.17
C PHE A 80 4.99 -8.98 -8.52
N LEU A 81 4.35 -9.86 -9.27
CA LEU A 81 3.73 -9.48 -10.53
C LEU A 81 2.56 -8.51 -10.27
N ALA A 82 2.48 -7.46 -11.08
CA ALA A 82 1.30 -6.61 -11.09
C ALA A 82 0.06 -7.46 -11.44
N GLY A 83 -1.01 -7.27 -10.66
CA GLY A 83 -2.23 -8.07 -10.76
C GLY A 83 -2.26 -9.31 -9.85
N CYS A 84 -1.20 -9.67 -9.15
CA CYS A 84 -1.30 -10.74 -8.17
C CYS A 84 -1.91 -10.25 -6.84
N VAL A 85 -2.47 -11.18 -6.10
CA VAL A 85 -2.98 -10.96 -4.75
C VAL A 85 -2.02 -11.60 -3.76
N VAL A 86 -1.55 -10.81 -2.80
CA VAL A 86 -0.70 -11.31 -1.71
C VAL A 86 -1.40 -11.14 -0.38
N ARG A 87 -1.45 -12.22 0.41
CA ARG A 87 -1.88 -12.12 1.81
C ARG A 87 -0.73 -11.54 2.62
N ALA A 88 -1.02 -10.48 3.36
CA ALA A 88 -0.03 -9.70 4.08
C ALA A 88 -0.52 -9.33 5.49
N ARG A 89 0.41 -9.11 6.40
CA ARG A 89 0.14 -8.70 7.79
C ARG A 89 0.52 -7.23 7.96
N PRO A 90 -0.40 -6.36 8.44
CA PRO A 90 -0.10 -4.98 8.79
C PRO A 90 0.92 -4.91 9.95
N ILE A 91 1.95 -4.07 9.79
CA ILE A 91 3.01 -3.86 10.79
C ILE A 91 3.21 -2.38 11.16
N ALA A 92 2.80 -1.46 10.30
CA ALA A 92 2.91 -0.02 10.53
C ALA A 92 1.95 0.75 9.62
N LEU A 93 1.76 2.03 9.91
CA LEU A 93 1.01 2.99 9.09
C LEU A 93 1.88 4.22 8.84
N LEU A 94 1.98 4.67 7.58
CA LEU A 94 2.59 5.93 7.25
C LEU A 94 1.50 6.95 6.94
N HIS A 95 1.44 8.02 7.74
CA HIS A 95 0.54 9.14 7.48
C HIS A 95 1.17 10.10 6.50
N LEU A 96 0.45 10.36 5.42
CA LEU A 96 0.80 11.34 4.40
C LEU A 96 -0.34 12.34 4.23
N GLU A 97 -0.01 13.45 3.61
CA GLU A 97 -0.97 14.44 3.13
C GLU A 97 -0.53 14.88 1.73
N ASP A 98 -1.44 14.95 0.81
CA ASP A 98 -1.19 15.45 -0.54
C ASP A 98 -2.27 16.48 -0.98
N GLU A 99 -2.30 16.83 -2.24
CA GLU A 99 -3.26 17.81 -2.79
C GLU A 99 -4.73 17.42 -2.64
N HIS A 100 -5.03 16.14 -2.35
CA HIS A 100 -6.39 15.62 -2.14
C HIS A 100 -6.74 15.42 -0.66
N GLY A 101 -5.79 15.55 0.24
CA GLY A 101 -5.97 15.43 1.69
C GLY A 101 -5.11 14.35 2.33
N GLY A 102 -5.67 13.67 3.35
CA GLY A 102 -4.99 12.56 4.03
C GLY A 102 -4.83 11.37 3.08
N ASP A 103 -3.64 10.81 3.07
CA ASP A 103 -3.24 9.73 2.15
C ASP A 103 -2.37 8.72 2.93
N GLU A 104 -3.01 7.89 3.74
CA GLU A 104 -2.33 6.91 4.56
C GLU A 104 -1.84 5.72 3.74
N LYS A 105 -0.65 5.22 4.08
CA LYS A 105 -0.06 4.02 3.48
C LYS A 105 0.08 2.91 4.52
N LEU A 106 -0.65 1.82 4.31
CA LEU A 106 -0.54 0.62 5.11
C LEU A 106 0.77 -0.09 4.80
N ILE A 107 1.59 -0.37 5.81
CA ILE A 107 2.84 -1.12 5.64
C ILE A 107 2.65 -2.54 6.11
N CYS A 108 2.97 -3.48 5.24
CA CYS A 108 2.75 -4.90 5.46
C CYS A 108 4.01 -5.72 5.18
N VAL A 109 4.04 -6.92 5.74
CA VAL A 109 4.92 -8.02 5.33
C VAL A 109 4.09 -9.21 4.87
N PRO A 110 4.59 -10.09 3.98
CA PRO A 110 3.87 -11.27 3.56
C PRO A 110 3.45 -12.13 4.76
N ASP A 111 2.30 -12.78 4.64
CA ASP A 111 1.82 -13.78 5.60
C ASP A 111 2.84 -14.92 5.75
N ASN A 112 2.90 -15.53 6.93
CA ASN A 112 3.89 -16.56 7.27
C ASN A 112 3.80 -17.83 6.39
N LYS A 113 2.61 -18.12 5.84
CA LYS A 113 2.44 -19.25 4.90
C LYS A 113 2.98 -18.90 3.52
N THR A 114 2.87 -17.63 3.14
CA THR A 114 3.41 -17.13 1.87
C THR A 114 4.93 -17.07 1.92
N PHE A 115 5.49 -16.49 3.01
CA PHE A 115 6.93 -16.41 3.18
C PHE A 115 7.33 -16.29 4.67
N PRO A 116 7.82 -17.37 5.30
CA PRO A 116 8.11 -17.39 6.73
C PRO A 116 9.31 -16.52 7.15
N TYR A 117 10.06 -15.96 6.20
CA TYR A 117 11.21 -15.09 6.48
C TYR A 117 10.84 -13.91 7.40
N TYR A 118 9.62 -13.39 7.28
CA TYR A 118 9.13 -12.28 8.10
C TYR A 118 8.28 -12.72 9.30
N ALA A 119 8.32 -14.00 9.69
CA ALA A 119 7.46 -14.53 10.76
C ALA A 119 7.67 -13.84 12.12
N HIS A 120 8.88 -13.34 12.37
CA HIS A 120 9.22 -12.60 13.58
C HIS A 120 8.83 -11.13 13.54
N VAL A 121 8.50 -10.59 12.37
CA VAL A 121 8.17 -9.16 12.20
C VAL A 121 6.72 -8.93 12.58
N CYS A 122 6.50 -8.17 13.65
CA CYS A 122 5.19 -7.77 14.15
C CYS A 122 4.99 -6.26 14.15
N GLU A 123 6.08 -5.52 14.26
CA GLU A 123 6.13 -4.07 14.38
C GLU A 123 7.19 -3.48 13.43
N ARG A 124 7.11 -2.18 13.22
CA ARG A 124 8.10 -1.44 12.44
C ARG A 124 9.53 -1.70 12.92
N ASP A 125 9.76 -1.69 14.24
CA ASP A 125 11.08 -1.79 14.86
C ASP A 125 11.71 -3.19 14.75
N ASP A 126 10.98 -4.18 14.26
CA ASP A 126 11.51 -5.51 13.94
C ASP A 126 12.27 -5.56 12.61
N LEU A 127 12.22 -4.47 11.83
CA LEU A 127 12.97 -4.31 10.58
C LEU A 127 14.00 -3.19 10.69
N PRO A 128 15.09 -3.24 9.89
CA PRO A 128 16.07 -2.16 9.88
C PRO A 128 15.46 -0.80 9.51
N ASP A 129 15.81 0.26 10.23
CA ASP A 129 15.32 1.62 9.99
C ASP A 129 15.47 2.10 8.55
N ILE A 130 16.54 1.68 7.87
CA ILE A 130 16.79 2.07 6.46
C ILE A 130 15.63 1.69 5.52
N VAL A 131 14.88 0.62 5.82
CA VAL A 131 13.72 0.22 5.02
C VAL A 131 12.64 1.30 5.06
N PHE A 132 12.36 1.83 6.25
CA PHE A 132 11.35 2.87 6.46
C PHE A 132 11.84 4.24 5.97
N GLN A 133 13.12 4.54 6.14
CA GLN A 133 13.74 5.74 5.58
C GLN A 133 13.67 5.77 4.04
N GLN A 134 13.83 4.63 3.37
CA GLN A 134 13.67 4.54 1.92
C GLN A 134 12.21 4.77 1.49
N ILE A 135 11.24 4.24 2.23
CA ILE A 135 9.81 4.46 1.96
C ILE A 135 9.47 5.95 2.14
N GLU A 136 9.88 6.53 3.26
CA GLU A 136 9.67 7.95 3.56
C GLU A 136 10.32 8.86 2.51
N HIS A 137 11.56 8.58 2.14
CA HIS A 137 12.28 9.31 1.11
C HIS A 137 11.59 9.22 -0.26
N PHE A 138 11.10 8.03 -0.63
CA PHE A 138 10.36 7.84 -1.87
C PHE A 138 9.12 8.73 -1.90
N PHE A 139 8.25 8.65 -0.91
CA PHE A 139 7.03 9.45 -0.89
C PHE A 139 7.27 10.94 -0.75
N THR A 140 8.36 11.36 -0.11
CA THR A 140 8.74 12.77 -0.04
C THR A 140 9.10 13.33 -1.40
N HIS A 141 9.70 12.54 -2.31
CA HIS A 141 10.38 13.06 -3.50
C HIS A 141 9.83 12.55 -4.85
N TYR A 142 8.99 11.51 -4.87
CA TYR A 142 8.58 10.90 -6.14
C TYR A 142 7.72 11.81 -7.02
N LYS A 143 7.06 12.83 -6.45
CA LYS A 143 6.28 13.86 -7.17
C LYS A 143 7.06 15.17 -7.40
N ASP A 144 8.34 15.32 -6.98
CA ASP A 144 9.09 16.58 -7.02
C ASP A 144 9.14 17.26 -8.39
N LEU A 145 9.11 16.49 -9.46
CA LEU A 145 9.14 16.98 -10.83
C LEU A 145 7.76 17.07 -11.50
N GLU A 146 6.68 16.73 -10.77
CA GLU A 146 5.31 16.82 -11.25
C GLU A 146 4.72 18.20 -10.91
N PRO A 147 4.33 19.02 -11.91
CA PRO A 147 3.77 20.35 -11.65
C PRO A 147 2.51 20.28 -10.79
N GLU A 148 2.41 21.20 -9.82
CA GLU A 148 1.24 21.37 -8.95
C GLU A 148 0.95 20.20 -8.01
N LYS A 149 1.80 19.17 -7.98
CA LYS A 149 1.69 18.05 -7.04
C LYS A 149 2.68 18.19 -5.90
N TRP A 150 2.25 17.75 -4.74
CA TRP A 150 3.09 17.73 -3.54
C TRP A 150 2.70 16.56 -2.64
N VAL A 151 3.60 16.16 -1.77
CA VAL A 151 3.35 15.24 -0.69
C VAL A 151 4.05 15.75 0.57
N ARG A 152 3.36 15.70 1.68
CA ARG A 152 3.94 15.93 2.99
C ARG A 152 3.92 14.62 3.76
N VAL A 153 5.11 14.11 4.05
CA VAL A 153 5.25 12.96 4.93
C VAL A 153 5.01 13.38 6.37
N GLY A 154 4.11 12.71 7.04
CA GLY A 154 3.72 12.95 8.42
C GLY A 154 4.47 12.02 9.37
N ARG A 155 3.73 11.37 10.27
CA ARG A 155 4.28 10.46 11.27
C ARG A 155 4.09 9.00 10.92
N TRP A 156 4.81 8.16 11.59
CA TRP A 156 4.59 6.72 11.61
C TRP A 156 3.60 6.34 12.71
N GLY A 157 2.66 5.48 12.38
CA GLY A 157 1.80 4.74 13.31
C GLY A 157 2.31 3.31 13.50
N ASP A 158 1.97 2.72 14.63
CA ASP A 158 2.31 1.34 14.98
C ASP A 158 1.38 0.30 14.31
N SER A 159 1.55 -0.98 14.63
CA SER A 159 0.75 -2.07 14.07
C SER A 159 -0.69 -2.05 14.58
N VAL A 160 -0.96 -1.48 15.75
CA VAL A 160 -2.33 -1.32 16.27
C VAL A 160 -3.07 -0.30 15.43
N GLU A 161 -2.46 0.87 15.21
CA GLU A 161 -3.01 1.93 14.38
C GLU A 161 -3.20 1.49 12.92
N ALA A 162 -2.27 0.69 12.40
CA ALA A 162 -2.39 0.09 11.07
C ALA A 162 -3.64 -0.82 10.97
N ARG A 163 -3.90 -1.66 11.97
CA ARG A 163 -5.09 -2.52 12.02
C ARG A 163 -6.38 -1.71 12.20
N ASP A 164 -6.36 -0.67 13.02
CA ASP A 164 -7.50 0.22 13.20
C ASP A 164 -7.85 0.96 11.90
N MET A 165 -6.84 1.38 11.13
CA MET A 165 -7.04 1.99 9.81
C MET A 165 -7.69 1.02 8.82
N VAL A 166 -7.29 -0.25 8.81
CA VAL A 166 -7.95 -1.29 7.99
C VAL A 166 -9.43 -1.39 8.33
N MET A 167 -9.79 -1.44 9.62
CA MET A 167 -11.18 -1.54 10.06
C MET A 167 -11.98 -0.28 9.70
N ARG A 168 -11.40 0.91 9.90
CA ARG A 168 -12.01 2.18 9.52
C ARG A 168 -12.30 2.22 8.01
N ALA A 169 -11.33 1.85 7.18
CA ALA A 169 -11.48 1.87 5.73
C ALA A 169 -12.55 0.86 5.22
N ILE A 170 -12.67 -0.29 5.87
CA ILE A 170 -13.74 -1.26 5.61
C ILE A 170 -15.12 -0.69 5.96
N ASP A 171 -15.25 -0.03 7.13
CA ASP A 171 -16.53 0.51 7.56
C ASP A 171 -16.94 1.72 6.70
N MET A 172 -15.99 2.52 6.22
CA MET A 172 -16.25 3.59 5.24
C MET A 172 -16.75 3.02 3.90
N ALA A 173 -16.13 1.94 3.40
CA ALA A 173 -16.58 1.29 2.16
C ALA A 173 -18.03 0.78 2.30
N LYS A 174 -18.38 0.11 3.41
CA LYS A 174 -19.75 -0.38 3.68
C LYS A 174 -20.78 0.74 3.81
N ALA A 175 -20.37 1.92 4.26
CA ALA A 175 -21.26 3.06 4.42
C ALA A 175 -21.54 3.79 3.09
N ALA A 176 -20.68 3.56 2.08
CA ALA A 176 -20.79 4.15 0.75
C ALA A 176 -21.58 3.28 -0.25
N ASP A 177 -21.79 1.98 0.05
CA ASP A 177 -22.62 1.02 -0.71
C ASP A 177 -24.12 1.22 -0.40
#